data_224ef241213af51da9d8639f0e0a4eb0
#
_entry.id   224ef241213af51da9d8639f0e0a4eb0
#
_cell.length_a   1.000
_cell.length_b   1.000
_cell.length_c   1.000
_cell.angle_alpha   90.00
_cell.angle_beta   90.00
_cell.angle_gamma   90.00
#
_symmetry.space_group_name_H-M   'P 1'
#
loop_
_entity.id
_entity.type
_entity.pdbx_description
1 polymer ?
#
loop_
_entity_poly.entity_id
_entity_poly.type
_entity_poly.pdbx_seq_one_letter_code
_entity_poly.pdbx_strand_id
1 'polypeptide(L)'
;MEDTTLIQVIYGSKGSGKTKQIVDLANETAKQAKGVVVYLDRSNHRMHDLHRNIRLVDASHFGLTDQKELVSFIKGMIAANFDIEHVFIDGLSRLFDCNIVELGEVYQGLDKLAKEFSINFTITASGDVDELPDFVKKYIG
;
A
#
# COMPACT_ATOMS: atom_id res chain seq x y z
N MET A 1 -11.92 14.40 19.97
CA MET A 1 -10.84 13.53 19.58
C MET A 1 -10.83 13.32 18.08
N GLU A 2 -9.71 13.54 17.48
CA GLU A 2 -9.62 13.40 16.05
C GLU A 2 -9.50 11.95 15.62
N ASP A 3 -10.30 11.60 14.64
CA ASP A 3 -10.23 10.29 14.03
C ASP A 3 -9.19 10.37 12.92
N THR A 4 -7.98 9.96 13.20
CA THR A 4 -6.90 10.01 12.24
C THR A 4 -7.00 8.81 11.31
N THR A 5 -7.28 9.07 10.04
CA THR A 5 -7.30 8.03 9.03
C THR A 5 -5.88 7.70 8.62
N LEU A 6 -5.44 6.48 8.92
CA LEU A 6 -4.08 6.03 8.62
C LEU A 6 -3.97 5.36 7.25
N ILE A 7 -5.10 5.01 6.64
CA ILE A 7 -5.12 4.41 5.31
C ILE A 7 -5.75 5.37 4.32
N GLN A 8 -5.05 5.57 3.20
CA GLN A 8 -5.55 6.37 2.09
C GLN A 8 -5.53 5.52 0.82
N VAL A 9 -6.61 5.55 0.06
CA VAL A 9 -6.69 4.81 -1.20
C VAL A 9 -6.79 5.78 -2.37
N ILE A 10 -5.94 5.56 -3.37
CA ILE A 10 -5.99 6.26 -4.65
C ILE A 10 -6.76 5.35 -5.60
N TYR A 11 -7.99 5.71 -5.91
CA TYR A 11 -8.88 4.89 -6.71
C TYR A 11 -9.08 5.50 -8.09
N GLY A 12 -9.10 4.63 -9.10
CA GLY A 12 -9.36 5.08 -10.46
C GLY A 12 -9.36 3.92 -11.42
N SER A 13 -9.78 4.19 -12.66
CA SER A 13 -9.76 3.16 -13.70
C SER A 13 -8.34 2.77 -14.05
N LYS A 14 -8.19 1.60 -14.64
CA LYS A 14 -6.90 1.12 -15.10
C LYS A 14 -6.34 2.12 -16.13
N GLY A 15 -5.07 2.48 -15.98
CA GLY A 15 -4.42 3.42 -16.88
C GLY A 15 -4.69 4.89 -16.58
N SER A 16 -5.26 5.21 -15.42
CA SER A 16 -5.58 6.60 -15.06
C SER A 16 -4.41 7.37 -14.42
N GLY A 17 -3.20 6.79 -14.38
CA GLY A 17 -2.03 7.46 -13.84
C GLY A 17 -1.82 7.28 -12.33
N LYS A 18 -2.43 6.27 -11.74
CA LYS A 18 -2.31 6.03 -10.30
C LYS A 18 -0.88 5.69 -9.87
N THR A 19 -0.15 4.95 -10.70
CA THR A 19 1.25 4.59 -10.38
C THR A 19 2.13 5.83 -10.28
N LYS A 20 2.00 6.76 -11.24
CA LYS A 20 2.74 8.01 -11.17
C LYS A 20 2.37 8.79 -9.92
N GLN A 21 1.09 8.83 -9.60
CA GLN A 21 0.59 9.54 -8.45
C GLN A 21 1.15 8.99 -7.14
N ILE A 22 1.13 7.66 -6.97
CA ILE A 22 1.63 7.04 -5.74
C ILE A 22 3.16 7.14 -5.64
N VAL A 23 3.88 7.07 -6.76
CA VAL A 23 5.33 7.27 -6.77
C VAL A 23 5.66 8.70 -6.33
N ASP A 24 4.96 9.69 -6.86
CA ASP A 24 5.19 11.09 -6.48
C ASP A 24 4.91 11.30 -4.99
N LEU A 25 3.84 10.71 -4.47
CA LEU A 25 3.52 10.80 -3.05
C LEU A 25 4.59 10.13 -2.18
N ALA A 26 5.08 8.97 -2.60
CA ALA A 26 6.11 8.27 -1.85
C ALA A 26 7.39 9.10 -1.78
N ASN A 27 7.79 9.69 -2.91
CA ASN A 27 8.98 10.53 -2.96
C ASN A 27 8.82 11.78 -2.08
N GLU A 28 7.66 12.39 -2.12
CA GLU A 28 7.38 13.58 -1.29
C GLU A 28 7.41 13.21 0.21
N THR A 29 6.79 12.09 0.55
CA THR A 29 6.78 11.60 1.92
C THR A 29 8.19 11.30 2.42
N ALA A 30 9.02 10.70 1.57
CA ALA A 30 10.39 10.34 1.93
C ALA A 30 11.24 11.57 2.25
N LYS A 31 10.97 12.70 1.60
CA LYS A 31 11.71 13.94 1.87
C LYS A 31 11.48 14.48 3.27
N GLN A 32 10.31 14.20 3.84
CA GLN A 32 9.89 14.75 5.12
C GLN A 32 9.90 13.71 6.24
N ALA A 33 10.02 12.43 5.89
CA ALA A 33 9.93 11.35 6.86
C ALA A 33 11.15 11.32 7.79
N LYS A 34 10.88 11.03 9.04
CA LYS A 34 11.94 10.79 10.03
C LYS A 34 12.28 9.31 10.10
N GLY A 35 11.32 8.47 9.78
CA GLY A 35 11.48 7.02 9.79
C GLY A 35 11.59 6.45 8.39
N VAL A 36 11.37 5.15 8.31
CA VAL A 36 11.50 4.39 7.07
C VAL A 36 10.23 4.45 6.25
N VAL A 37 10.38 4.70 4.96
CA VAL A 37 9.29 4.67 3.98
C VAL A 37 9.48 3.44 3.10
N VAL A 38 8.43 2.62 2.98
CA VAL A 38 8.45 1.39 2.20
C VAL A 38 7.53 1.54 1.00
N TYR A 39 7.97 1.05 -0.15
CA TYR A 39 7.16 0.99 -1.37
C TYR A 39 7.10 -0.46 -1.81
N LEU A 40 5.90 -1.04 -1.79
CA LEU A 40 5.69 -2.43 -2.13
C LEU A 40 4.96 -2.53 -3.47
N ASP A 41 5.55 -3.28 -4.41
CA ASP A 41 4.99 -3.47 -5.74
C ASP A 41 5.17 -4.93 -6.14
N ARG A 42 4.47 -5.34 -7.18
CA ARG A 42 4.62 -6.68 -7.74
C ARG A 42 6.01 -6.91 -8.34
N SER A 43 6.68 -5.83 -8.75
CA SER A 43 7.99 -5.91 -9.41
C SER A 43 8.90 -4.79 -8.90
N ASN A 44 10.14 -4.77 -9.45
CA ASN A 44 11.09 -3.71 -9.11
C ASN A 44 11.21 -2.65 -10.20
N HIS A 45 10.21 -2.55 -11.09
CA HIS A 45 10.25 -1.63 -12.24
C HIS A 45 10.34 -0.16 -11.83
N ARG A 46 9.91 0.19 -10.62
CA ARG A 46 9.94 1.59 -10.16
C ARG A 46 11.21 1.96 -9.41
N MET A 47 12.19 1.06 -9.36
CA MET A 47 13.42 1.26 -8.59
C MET A 47 14.08 2.61 -8.89
N HIS A 48 14.16 2.99 -10.16
CA HIS A 48 14.81 4.22 -10.58
C HIS A 48 13.96 5.47 -10.43
N ASP A 49 12.66 5.29 -10.21
CA ASP A 49 11.73 6.42 -10.05
C ASP A 49 11.58 6.83 -8.59
N LEU A 50 12.06 6.01 -7.66
CA LEU A 50 11.91 6.22 -6.23
C LEU A 50 13.16 6.81 -5.61
N HIS A 51 12.97 7.70 -4.62
CA HIS A 51 14.07 8.23 -3.85
C HIS A 51 14.85 7.08 -3.21
N ARG A 52 16.18 7.20 -3.18
CA ARG A 52 17.03 6.11 -2.68
C ARG A 52 16.78 5.74 -1.22
N ASN A 53 16.19 6.63 -0.44
CA ASN A 53 15.84 6.36 0.97
C ASN A 53 14.58 5.52 1.11
N ILE A 54 13.83 5.31 0.03
CA ILE A 54 12.65 4.48 0.05
C ILE A 54 13.07 3.02 -0.09
N ARG A 55 12.56 2.17 0.80
CA ARG A 55 12.79 0.73 0.71
C ARG A 55 11.82 0.12 -0.28
N LEU A 56 12.29 -0.26 -1.45
CA LEU A 56 11.46 -0.93 -2.45
C LEU A 56 11.37 -2.42 -2.12
N VAL A 57 10.17 -2.93 -2.04
CA VAL A 57 9.92 -4.36 -1.83
C VAL A 57 9.25 -4.92 -3.09
N ASP A 58 9.93 -5.87 -3.74
CA ASP A 58 9.40 -6.60 -4.88
C ASP A 58 8.68 -7.83 -4.36
N ALA A 59 7.35 -7.75 -4.31
CA ALA A 59 6.54 -8.81 -3.72
C ALA A 59 6.68 -10.14 -4.47
N SER A 60 6.92 -10.10 -5.79
CA SER A 60 7.07 -11.33 -6.56
C SER A 60 8.36 -12.06 -6.20
N HIS A 61 9.39 -11.32 -5.80
CA HIS A 61 10.66 -11.90 -5.40
C HIS A 61 10.52 -12.72 -4.12
N PHE A 62 9.57 -12.36 -3.26
CA PHE A 62 9.35 -13.04 -1.99
C PHE A 62 8.19 -14.03 -2.04
N GLY A 63 7.65 -14.27 -3.22
CA GLY A 63 6.60 -15.28 -3.42
C GLY A 63 5.29 -14.99 -2.72
N LEU A 64 4.94 -13.72 -2.57
CA LEU A 64 3.69 -13.34 -1.92
C LEU A 64 2.52 -13.58 -2.88
N THR A 65 1.75 -14.62 -2.63
CA THR A 65 0.70 -15.07 -3.53
C THR A 65 -0.71 -14.98 -2.95
N ASP A 66 -0.86 -14.75 -1.65
CA ASP A 66 -2.19 -14.56 -1.08
C ASP A 66 -2.20 -13.43 -0.06
N GLN A 67 -3.41 -13.02 0.30
CA GLN A 67 -3.61 -11.84 1.15
C GLN A 67 -3.04 -12.00 2.56
N LYS A 68 -3.17 -13.19 3.12
CA LYS A 68 -2.63 -13.48 4.44
C LYS A 68 -1.11 -13.42 4.45
N GLU A 69 -0.48 -13.93 3.40
CA GLU A 69 0.97 -13.87 3.27
C GLU A 69 1.46 -12.44 3.26
N LEU A 70 0.77 -11.58 2.50
CA LEU A 70 1.18 -10.17 2.42
C LEU A 70 1.07 -9.48 3.78
N VAL A 71 -0.04 -9.68 4.48
CA VAL A 71 -0.22 -9.07 5.80
C VAL A 71 0.84 -9.59 6.78
N SER A 72 1.12 -10.89 6.76
CA SER A 72 2.15 -11.48 7.63
C SER A 72 3.54 -10.97 7.29
N PHE A 73 3.82 -10.78 6.00
CA PHE A 73 5.09 -10.24 5.54
C PHE A 73 5.29 -8.82 6.09
N ILE A 74 4.25 -7.99 5.99
CA ILE A 74 4.33 -6.62 6.49
C ILE A 74 4.49 -6.61 8.00
N LYS A 75 3.79 -7.51 8.71
CA LYS A 75 3.99 -7.68 10.15
C LYS A 75 5.44 -7.97 10.49
N GLY A 76 6.06 -8.86 9.72
CA GLY A 76 7.47 -9.20 9.92
C GLY A 76 8.39 -8.01 9.70
N MET A 77 8.10 -7.20 8.68
CA MET A 77 8.85 -5.98 8.44
C MET A 77 8.77 -5.04 9.62
N ILE A 78 7.56 -4.84 10.15
CA ILE A 78 7.32 -3.97 11.29
C ILE A 78 8.05 -4.49 12.53
N ALA A 79 7.98 -5.81 12.76
CA ALA A 79 8.65 -6.43 13.89
C ALA A 79 10.17 -6.25 13.83
N ALA A 80 10.73 -6.26 12.64
CA ALA A 80 12.16 -6.10 12.43
C ALA A 80 12.60 -4.64 12.46
N ASN A 81 11.70 -3.70 12.22
CA ASN A 81 12.05 -2.29 12.13
C ASN A 81 10.87 -1.41 12.57
N PHE A 82 10.89 -0.97 13.82
CA PHE A 82 9.83 -0.11 14.37
C PHE A 82 9.88 1.32 13.83
N ASP A 83 10.89 1.65 13.04
CA ASP A 83 11.00 2.98 12.45
C ASP A 83 10.18 3.15 11.18
N ILE A 84 9.49 2.10 10.71
CA ILE A 84 8.61 2.21 9.54
C ILE A 84 7.45 3.12 9.88
N GLU A 85 7.29 4.19 9.12
CA GLU A 85 6.19 5.13 9.35
C GLU A 85 5.16 5.18 8.23
N HIS A 86 5.52 4.78 7.01
CA HIS A 86 4.60 4.82 5.88
C HIS A 86 4.91 3.67 4.91
N VAL A 87 3.87 2.96 4.50
CA VAL A 87 3.97 1.89 3.51
C VAL A 87 3.07 2.25 2.33
N PHE A 88 3.66 2.30 1.14
CA PHE A 88 2.95 2.52 -0.11
C PHE A 88 2.81 1.18 -0.82
N ILE A 89 1.61 0.87 -1.30
CA ILE A 89 1.33 -0.40 -1.97
C ILE A 89 0.65 -0.13 -3.31
N ASP A 90 1.29 -0.55 -4.40
CA ASP A 90 0.76 -0.36 -5.74
C ASP A 90 0.36 -1.70 -6.34
N GLY A 91 -0.89 -1.79 -6.79
CA GLY A 91 -1.33 -2.89 -7.61
C GLY A 91 -1.70 -4.19 -6.89
N LEU A 92 -2.48 -4.13 -5.82
CA LEU A 92 -2.91 -5.34 -5.13
C LEU A 92 -3.68 -6.30 -6.04
N SER A 93 -4.55 -5.79 -6.90
CA SER A 93 -5.32 -6.65 -7.82
C SER A 93 -4.41 -7.39 -8.79
N ARG A 94 -3.34 -6.74 -9.25
CA ARG A 94 -2.37 -7.38 -10.12
C ARG A 94 -1.53 -8.39 -9.36
N LEU A 95 -1.17 -8.06 -8.13
CA LEU A 95 -0.35 -8.94 -7.32
C LEU A 95 -1.05 -10.27 -7.05
N PHE A 96 -2.33 -10.22 -6.73
CA PHE A 96 -3.10 -11.43 -6.40
C PHE A 96 -3.92 -11.96 -7.57
N ASP A 97 -3.85 -11.30 -8.73
CA ASP A 97 -4.60 -11.68 -9.94
C ASP A 97 -6.08 -11.85 -9.61
N CYS A 98 -6.67 -10.85 -9.00
CA CYS A 98 -8.06 -10.90 -8.58
C CYS A 98 -8.72 -9.53 -8.68
N ASN A 99 -10.03 -9.51 -8.48
CA ASN A 99 -10.82 -8.29 -8.54
C ASN A 99 -10.79 -7.59 -7.18
N ILE A 100 -10.98 -6.27 -7.20
CA ILE A 100 -10.97 -5.45 -5.98
C ILE A 100 -11.96 -5.96 -4.92
N VAL A 101 -13.10 -6.51 -5.35
CA VAL A 101 -14.12 -7.00 -4.42
C VAL A 101 -13.62 -8.19 -3.59
N GLU A 102 -12.56 -8.84 -4.02
CA GLU A 102 -12.00 -10.01 -3.34
C GLU A 102 -10.89 -9.63 -2.34
N LEU A 103 -10.58 -8.34 -2.21
CA LEU A 103 -9.45 -7.86 -1.40
C LEU A 103 -9.80 -7.48 0.03
N GLY A 104 -11.01 -7.85 0.51
CA GLY A 104 -11.45 -7.48 1.86
C GLY A 104 -10.50 -7.91 2.95
N GLU A 105 -9.93 -9.09 2.84
CA GLU A 105 -9.04 -9.64 3.87
C GLU A 105 -7.77 -8.81 4.03
N VAL A 106 -7.14 -8.41 2.91
CA VAL A 106 -5.91 -7.63 3.00
C VAL A 106 -6.20 -6.23 3.55
N TYR A 107 -7.30 -5.59 3.12
CA TYR A 107 -7.66 -4.28 3.66
C TYR A 107 -7.93 -4.33 5.16
N GLN A 108 -8.63 -5.37 5.61
CA GLN A 108 -8.90 -5.54 7.03
C GLN A 108 -7.61 -5.76 7.83
N GLY A 109 -6.71 -6.56 7.29
CA GLY A 109 -5.42 -6.80 7.93
C GLY A 109 -4.56 -5.56 8.02
N LEU A 110 -4.52 -4.77 6.94
CA LEU A 110 -3.75 -3.53 6.92
C LEU A 110 -4.33 -2.49 7.88
N ASP A 111 -5.66 -2.43 7.98
CA ASP A 111 -6.32 -1.53 8.92
C ASP A 111 -5.92 -1.83 10.36
N LYS A 112 -5.87 -3.10 10.71
CA LYS A 112 -5.42 -3.52 12.05
C LYS A 112 -3.98 -3.13 12.31
N LEU A 113 -3.10 -3.35 11.34
CA LEU A 113 -1.69 -2.98 11.48
C LEU A 113 -1.51 -1.47 11.62
N ALA A 114 -2.27 -0.71 10.81
CA ALA A 114 -2.19 0.74 10.85
C ALA A 114 -2.55 1.28 12.23
N LYS A 115 -3.62 0.77 12.81
CA LYS A 115 -4.09 1.21 14.12
C LYS A 115 -3.20 0.75 15.25
N GLU A 116 -2.74 -0.49 15.16
CA GLU A 116 -1.91 -1.07 16.23
C GLU A 116 -0.54 -0.41 16.32
N PHE A 117 0.08 -0.14 15.17
CA PHE A 117 1.46 0.34 15.12
C PHE A 117 1.59 1.80 14.67
N SER A 118 0.48 2.49 14.46
CA SER A 118 0.44 3.89 14.02
C SER A 118 1.24 4.10 12.73
N ILE A 119 1.00 3.24 11.75
CA ILE A 119 1.66 3.29 10.45
C ILE A 119 0.66 3.75 9.39
N ASN A 120 1.10 4.65 8.54
CA ASN A 120 0.29 5.12 7.42
C ASN A 120 0.44 4.18 6.23
N PHE A 121 -0.67 3.88 5.56
CA PHE A 121 -0.68 3.12 4.32
C PHE A 121 -1.31 3.94 3.21
N THR A 122 -0.69 3.96 2.04
CA THR A 122 -1.28 4.54 0.84
C THR A 122 -1.33 3.43 -0.20
N ILE A 123 -2.52 3.16 -0.73
CA ILE A 123 -2.77 2.00 -1.57
C ILE A 123 -3.45 2.45 -2.86
N THR A 124 -2.97 1.97 -4.02
CA THR A 124 -3.71 2.19 -5.27
C THR A 124 -4.73 1.08 -5.45
N ALA A 125 -5.88 1.42 -6.00
CA ALA A 125 -6.92 0.46 -6.30
C ALA A 125 -7.55 0.79 -7.65
N SER A 126 -7.74 -0.23 -8.47
CA SER A 126 -8.30 -0.08 -9.81
C SER A 126 -9.68 -0.72 -9.89
N GLY A 127 -10.60 -0.05 -10.56
CA GLY A 127 -11.94 -0.57 -10.82
C GLY A 127 -12.83 0.52 -11.37
N ASP A 128 -14.01 0.12 -11.80
CA ASP A 128 -15.03 1.06 -12.25
C ASP A 128 -15.76 1.62 -11.02
N VAL A 129 -16.41 2.78 -11.21
CA VAL A 129 -17.16 3.43 -10.14
C VAL A 129 -18.18 2.47 -9.52
N ASP A 130 -18.79 1.63 -10.35
CA ASP A 130 -19.81 0.68 -9.91
C ASP A 130 -19.25 -0.51 -9.14
N GLU A 131 -17.94 -0.72 -9.20
CA GLU A 131 -17.29 -1.86 -8.57
C GLU A 131 -16.68 -1.54 -7.20
N LEU A 132 -16.80 -0.30 -6.76
CA LEU A 132 -16.13 0.16 -5.54
C LEU A 132 -16.78 -0.46 -4.30
N PRO A 133 -16.11 -1.38 -3.61
CA PRO A 133 -16.68 -1.98 -2.40
C PRO A 133 -16.63 -1.02 -1.22
N ASP A 134 -17.57 -1.23 -0.28
CA ASP A 134 -17.67 -0.38 0.89
C ASP A 134 -16.40 -0.36 1.73
N PHE A 135 -15.69 -1.48 1.80
CA PHE A 135 -14.48 -1.56 2.62
C PHE A 135 -13.32 -0.71 2.07
N VAL A 136 -13.40 -0.33 0.78
CA VAL A 136 -12.41 0.58 0.18
C VAL A 136 -12.91 2.02 0.23
N LYS A 137 -14.21 2.20 0.05
CA LYS A 137 -14.84 3.51 -0.09
C LYS A 137 -14.50 4.45 1.07
N LYS A 138 -14.46 3.93 2.28
CA LYS A 138 -14.20 4.73 3.47
C LYS A 138 -12.77 5.31 3.52
N TYR A 139 -11.85 4.78 2.71
CA TYR A 139 -10.47 5.25 2.68
C TYR A 139 -10.19 6.22 1.54
N ILE A 140 -11.15 6.45 0.67
CA ILE A 140 -11.01 7.40 -0.44
C ILE A 140 -11.37 8.77 0.09
N GLY A 141 -10.42 9.68 0.07
CA GLY A 141 -10.60 10.94 0.69
C GLY A 141 -10.68 12.12 -0.16
#